data_e2265057c03a1be94d7700328e940758
#
_entry.id   e2265057c03a1be94d7700328e940758
#
_cell.length_a   1.000
_cell.length_b   1.000
_cell.length_c   1.000
_cell.angle_alpha   90.00
_cell.angle_beta   90.00
_cell.angle_gamma   90.00
#
_symmetry.space_group_name_H-M   'P 1'
#
loop_
_entity.id
_entity.type
_entity.pdbx_description
1 polymer ?
#
loop_
_entity_poly.entity_id
_entity_poly.type
_entity_poly.pdbx_seq_one_letter_code
_entity_poly.pdbx_strand_id
1 'polypeptide(L)'
;HSGHQTPMRHSLPTCMALVDARYVGWLSGKPNGLMNRSAFASVLAQALPNAGVHAQLVRTYWYTESDDGMLVDDQCVRLVANDLHNEGGPTLSAMVRDLNALAQRGGCVHVVIASDDERLIAAIDEARLSGMRVHTLCDESVQNFATFSKNEPDLARLVRAGDRRIIVARGELTQAASAGAGKAGADTLAPSIDASKTMQEVAQAWWDKCDSHERDDLRETVPHARGLPQDVDRTLLSAGRDELNRPLTTGERHLLRKLARDLVLGDPDVAAGVTAGGQSTDD
;
A
#
# COMPACT_ATOMS: atom_id res chain seq x y z
N HIS A 1 -29.95 -43.85 30.59
CA HIS A 1 -28.72 -43.28 30.01
C HIS A 1 -29.10 -42.09 29.09
N SER A 2 -29.10 -40.91 29.67
CA SER A 2 -29.27 -39.66 28.89
C SER A 2 -27.96 -39.28 28.29
N GLY A 3 -27.81 -39.52 26.99
CA GLY A 3 -26.64 -39.09 26.22
C GLY A 3 -26.68 -37.57 26.05
N HIS A 4 -25.82 -36.87 26.76
CA HIS A 4 -25.55 -35.46 26.48
C HIS A 4 -24.81 -35.38 25.17
N GLN A 5 -25.54 -35.09 24.10
CA GLN A 5 -24.90 -34.66 22.83
C GLN A 5 -24.34 -33.26 23.08
N THR A 6 -23.02 -33.17 23.19
CA THR A 6 -22.30 -31.90 23.14
C THR A 6 -22.59 -31.26 21.79
N PRO A 7 -23.10 -30.01 21.72
CA PRO A 7 -23.37 -29.38 20.44
C PRO A 7 -22.03 -29.25 19.70
N MET A 8 -21.92 -29.82 18.49
CA MET A 8 -20.81 -29.58 17.60
C MET A 8 -20.74 -28.05 17.37
N ARG A 9 -19.68 -27.43 17.87
CA ARG A 9 -19.36 -26.06 17.52
C ARG A 9 -19.03 -26.07 16.03
N HIS A 10 -20.00 -25.67 15.20
CA HIS A 10 -19.72 -25.39 13.81
C HIS A 10 -18.71 -24.26 13.76
N SER A 11 -17.47 -24.55 13.34
CA SER A 11 -16.47 -23.53 13.11
C SER A 11 -16.96 -22.60 11.99
N LEU A 12 -16.77 -21.29 12.16
CA LEU A 12 -17.11 -20.32 11.12
C LEU A 12 -16.32 -20.64 9.84
N PRO A 13 -16.89 -20.38 8.65
CA PRO A 13 -16.16 -20.44 7.40
C PRO A 13 -14.92 -19.53 7.44
N THR A 14 -13.88 -19.93 6.74
CA THR A 14 -12.65 -19.13 6.64
C THR A 14 -12.80 -17.98 5.67
N CYS A 15 -12.19 -16.85 6.00
CA CYS A 15 -12.06 -15.67 5.16
C CYS A 15 -10.60 -15.26 5.07
N MET A 16 -10.15 -14.91 3.88
CA MET A 16 -8.85 -14.30 3.64
C MET A 16 -9.04 -12.92 3.01
N ALA A 17 -8.08 -12.03 3.21
CA ALA A 17 -8.08 -10.71 2.59
C ALA A 17 -6.86 -10.55 1.69
N LEU A 18 -7.07 -10.06 0.48
CA LEU A 18 -6.02 -9.64 -0.44
C LEU A 18 -6.02 -8.11 -0.49
N VAL A 19 -4.94 -7.49 -0.03
CA VAL A 19 -4.89 -6.05 0.25
C VAL A 19 -3.80 -5.38 -0.58
N ASP A 20 -4.19 -4.53 -1.51
CA ASP A 20 -3.31 -3.56 -2.12
C ASP A 20 -2.99 -2.47 -1.09
N ALA A 21 -1.75 -2.45 -0.60
CA ALA A 21 -1.32 -1.51 0.44
C ALA A 21 -1.50 -0.05 0.01
N ARG A 22 -1.36 0.24 -1.28
CA ARG A 22 -1.56 1.58 -1.84
C ARG A 22 -3.04 2.02 -1.74
N TYR A 23 -3.97 1.14 -2.07
CA TYR A 23 -5.40 1.44 -1.98
C TYR A 23 -5.83 1.75 -0.54
N VAL A 24 -5.40 0.92 0.41
CA VAL A 24 -5.71 1.14 1.83
C VAL A 24 -5.01 2.39 2.36
N GLY A 25 -3.78 2.66 1.92
CA GLY A 25 -3.08 3.91 2.21
C GLY A 25 -3.86 5.13 1.73
N TRP A 26 -4.39 5.08 0.51
CA TRP A 26 -5.24 6.15 -0.03
C TRP A 26 -6.54 6.31 0.78
N LEU A 27 -7.24 5.23 1.10
CA LEU A 27 -8.44 5.27 1.93
C LEU A 27 -8.19 5.86 3.32
N SER A 28 -7.02 5.58 3.91
CA SER A 28 -6.65 6.10 5.22
C SER A 28 -6.28 7.59 5.21
N GLY A 29 -6.17 8.21 4.03
CA GLY A 29 -5.66 9.58 3.87
C GLY A 29 -4.16 9.73 4.10
N LYS A 30 -3.43 8.62 4.20
CA LYS A 30 -1.97 8.57 4.44
C LYS A 30 -1.28 7.68 3.40
N PRO A 31 -1.26 8.06 2.11
CA PRO A 31 -0.79 7.19 1.03
C PRO A 31 0.68 6.76 1.20
N ASN A 32 1.49 7.56 1.89
CA ASN A 32 2.89 7.27 2.19
C ASN A 32 3.09 6.80 3.63
N GLY A 33 2.01 6.64 4.41
CA GLY A 33 2.06 6.16 5.78
C GLY A 33 2.09 4.63 5.83
N LEU A 34 2.81 4.09 6.82
CA LEU A 34 2.74 2.67 7.11
C LEU A 34 1.42 2.37 7.82
N MET A 35 0.67 1.42 7.28
CA MET A 35 -0.51 0.89 7.93
C MET A 35 -0.08 -0.12 9.01
N ASN A 36 -0.63 -0.01 10.22
CA ASN A 36 -0.54 -1.09 11.18
C ASN A 36 -1.40 -2.26 10.71
N ARG A 37 -0.76 -3.30 10.22
CA ARG A 37 -1.44 -4.46 9.61
C ARG A 37 -2.37 -5.18 10.59
N SER A 38 -1.97 -5.32 11.84
CA SER A 38 -2.81 -5.96 12.88
C SER A 38 -4.02 -5.11 13.22
N ALA A 39 -3.87 -3.79 13.32
CA ALA A 39 -4.99 -2.87 13.56
C ALA A 39 -5.97 -2.88 12.38
N PHE A 40 -5.46 -2.89 11.14
CA PHE A 40 -6.29 -3.03 9.94
C PHE A 40 -7.06 -4.36 9.95
N ALA A 41 -6.40 -5.47 10.25
CA ALA A 41 -7.05 -6.79 10.31
C ALA A 41 -8.19 -6.80 11.34
N SER A 42 -8.01 -6.14 12.49
CA SER A 42 -9.06 -5.99 13.51
C SER A 42 -10.24 -5.17 13.01
N VAL A 43 -9.98 -4.05 12.33
CA VAL A 43 -11.03 -3.21 11.73
C VAL A 43 -11.80 -3.98 10.67
N LEU A 44 -11.11 -4.72 9.80
CA LEU A 44 -11.73 -5.54 8.77
C LEU A 44 -12.58 -6.66 9.39
N ALA A 45 -12.04 -7.39 10.37
CA ALA A 45 -12.76 -8.48 11.05
C ALA A 45 -14.07 -7.99 11.72
N GLN A 46 -14.06 -6.79 12.27
CA GLN A 46 -15.26 -6.17 12.87
C GLN A 46 -16.27 -5.73 11.80
N ALA A 47 -15.83 -5.37 10.62
CA ALA A 47 -16.69 -4.93 9.52
C ALA A 47 -17.42 -6.09 8.82
N LEU A 48 -16.87 -7.31 8.85
CA LEU A 48 -17.45 -8.47 8.17
C LEU A 48 -18.90 -8.78 8.59
N PRO A 49 -19.23 -8.89 9.88
CA PRO A 49 -20.61 -9.17 10.31
C PRO A 49 -21.60 -8.10 9.87
N ASN A 50 -21.18 -6.83 9.88
CA ASN A 50 -22.04 -5.70 9.47
C ASN A 50 -22.42 -5.79 7.99
N ALA A 51 -21.60 -6.43 7.17
CA ALA A 51 -21.87 -6.71 5.76
C ALA A 51 -22.63 -8.04 5.54
N GLY A 52 -23.01 -8.73 6.60
CA GLY A 52 -23.63 -10.05 6.53
C GLY A 52 -22.68 -11.19 6.22
N VAL A 53 -21.38 -10.99 6.45
CA VAL A 53 -20.34 -12.01 6.26
C VAL A 53 -19.96 -12.60 7.61
N HIS A 54 -20.48 -13.78 7.90
CA HIS A 54 -20.21 -14.52 9.13
C HIS A 54 -19.07 -15.52 8.86
N ALA A 55 -17.85 -15.02 8.88
CA ALA A 55 -16.65 -15.78 8.60
C ALA A 55 -15.50 -15.33 9.51
N GLN A 56 -14.56 -16.22 9.73
CA GLN A 56 -13.34 -15.90 10.48
C GLN A 56 -12.25 -15.43 9.53
N LEU A 57 -11.77 -14.21 9.71
CA LEU A 57 -10.59 -13.71 9.01
C LEU A 57 -9.35 -14.41 9.55
N VAL A 58 -8.76 -15.29 8.74
CA VAL A 58 -7.63 -16.14 9.15
C VAL A 58 -6.29 -15.63 8.65
N ARG A 59 -6.29 -14.86 7.57
CA ARG A 59 -5.05 -14.33 7.00
C ARG A 59 -5.29 -13.13 6.12
N THR A 60 -4.34 -12.18 6.14
CA THR A 60 -4.30 -11.01 5.27
C THR A 60 -3.02 -11.03 4.44
N TYR A 61 -3.15 -10.92 3.13
CA TYR A 61 -2.02 -10.82 2.19
C TYR A 61 -1.86 -9.36 1.78
N TRP A 62 -0.69 -8.80 2.04
CA TRP A 62 -0.36 -7.42 1.73
C TRP A 62 0.53 -7.34 0.50
N TYR A 63 0.02 -6.70 -0.56
CA TYR A 63 0.76 -6.47 -1.79
C TYR A 63 1.39 -5.08 -1.71
N THR A 64 2.70 -5.03 -1.61
CA THR A 64 3.47 -3.81 -1.40
C THR A 64 4.82 -3.88 -2.10
N GLU A 65 5.37 -2.72 -2.47
CA GLU A 65 6.70 -2.62 -3.07
C GLU A 65 7.83 -2.72 -2.04
N SER A 66 7.53 -2.49 -0.78
CA SER A 66 8.51 -2.54 0.31
C SER A 66 7.94 -3.23 1.54
N ASP A 67 8.79 -4.01 2.20
CA ASP A 67 8.51 -4.60 3.50
C ASP A 67 9.23 -3.80 4.58
N ASP A 68 8.54 -3.51 5.68
CA ASP A 68 9.12 -2.89 6.87
C ASP A 68 9.89 -3.87 7.76
N GLY A 69 9.92 -5.16 7.37
CA GLY A 69 10.59 -6.23 8.11
C GLY A 69 9.87 -6.66 9.40
N MET A 70 8.69 -6.11 9.69
CA MET A 70 7.90 -6.53 10.84
C MET A 70 7.19 -7.85 10.56
N LEU A 71 7.46 -8.84 11.42
CA LEU A 71 6.69 -10.09 11.44
C LEU A 71 5.42 -9.85 12.25
N VAL A 72 4.29 -10.14 11.64
CA VAL A 72 2.97 -10.07 12.26
C VAL A 72 2.25 -11.39 12.01
N ASP A 73 1.75 -11.99 13.07
CA ASP A 73 0.95 -13.21 12.98
C ASP A 73 -0.26 -12.99 12.06
N ASP A 74 -0.61 -14.01 11.28
CA ASP A 74 -1.73 -14.02 10.35
C ASP A 74 -1.61 -13.00 9.19
N GLN A 75 -0.44 -12.39 9.03
CA GLN A 75 -0.15 -11.47 7.93
C GLN A 75 0.92 -12.05 7.00
N CYS A 76 0.72 -11.85 5.71
CA CYS A 76 1.69 -12.22 4.69
C CYS A 76 2.00 -11.02 3.82
N VAL A 77 3.26 -10.65 3.73
CA VAL A 77 3.71 -9.62 2.80
C VAL A 77 4.07 -10.26 1.47
N ARG A 78 3.49 -9.73 0.41
CA ARG A 78 3.80 -10.07 -0.97
C ARG A 78 4.54 -8.89 -1.59
N LEU A 79 5.85 -8.99 -1.68
CA LEU A 79 6.64 -7.98 -2.38
C LEU A 79 6.35 -8.05 -3.87
N VAL A 80 6.00 -6.92 -4.44
CA VAL A 80 5.80 -6.75 -5.87
C VAL A 80 6.85 -5.79 -6.42
N ALA A 81 7.35 -6.07 -7.62
CA ALA A 81 8.30 -5.19 -8.26
C ALA A 81 7.65 -3.84 -8.60
N ASN A 82 8.41 -2.77 -8.46
CA ASN A 82 8.01 -1.47 -9.00
C ASN A 82 8.20 -1.51 -10.51
N ASP A 83 7.12 -1.43 -11.26
CA ASP A 83 7.13 -1.39 -12.72
C ASP A 83 6.68 -0.01 -13.22
N LEU A 84 7.62 0.76 -13.70
CA LEU A 84 7.39 2.11 -14.20
C LEU A 84 6.57 2.14 -15.50
N HIS A 85 6.62 1.07 -16.27
CA HIS A 85 5.97 1.01 -17.59
C HIS A 85 4.56 0.44 -17.53
N ASN A 86 4.19 -0.19 -16.42
CA ASN A 86 2.89 -0.85 -16.26
C ASN A 86 2.30 -0.54 -14.87
N GLU A 87 1.66 0.61 -14.77
CA GLU A 87 1.03 1.08 -13.52
C GLU A 87 0.14 0.00 -12.90
N GLY A 88 0.52 -0.46 -11.71
CA GLY A 88 -0.20 -1.49 -10.96
C GLY A 88 -0.09 -2.90 -11.56
N GLY A 89 0.65 -3.10 -12.66
CA GLY A 89 0.76 -4.39 -13.32
C GLY A 89 1.27 -5.52 -12.44
N PRO A 90 2.38 -5.38 -11.70
CA PRO A 90 2.88 -6.40 -10.80
C PRO A 90 1.92 -6.71 -9.64
N THR A 91 1.29 -5.70 -9.05
CA THR A 91 0.27 -5.87 -8.00
C THR A 91 -0.95 -6.61 -8.55
N LEU A 92 -1.47 -6.17 -9.69
CA LEU A 92 -2.59 -6.83 -10.36
C LEU A 92 -2.28 -8.30 -10.63
N SER A 93 -1.14 -8.59 -11.27
CA SER A 93 -0.74 -9.96 -11.61
C SER A 93 -0.59 -10.85 -10.37
N ALA A 94 -0.02 -10.33 -9.29
CA ALA A 94 0.13 -11.07 -8.04
C ALA A 94 -1.23 -11.35 -7.38
N MET A 95 -2.12 -10.35 -7.33
CA MET A 95 -3.47 -10.52 -6.76
C MET A 95 -4.31 -11.50 -7.58
N VAL A 96 -4.28 -11.42 -8.91
CA VAL A 96 -4.99 -12.35 -9.81
C VAL A 96 -4.48 -13.77 -9.60
N ARG A 97 -3.18 -13.99 -9.59
CA ARG A 97 -2.57 -15.29 -9.36
C ARG A 97 -3.00 -15.89 -8.02
N ASP A 98 -2.94 -15.09 -6.96
CA ASP A 98 -3.23 -15.58 -5.61
C ASP A 98 -4.74 -15.82 -5.42
N LEU A 99 -5.60 -14.98 -5.99
CA LEU A 99 -7.05 -15.20 -6.00
C LEU A 99 -7.43 -16.49 -6.73
N ASN A 100 -6.85 -16.73 -7.90
CA ASN A 100 -7.07 -17.95 -8.67
C ASN A 100 -6.58 -19.20 -7.89
N ALA A 101 -5.42 -19.09 -7.24
CA ALA A 101 -4.89 -20.19 -6.43
C ALA A 101 -5.81 -20.53 -5.24
N LEU A 102 -6.35 -19.54 -4.56
CA LEU A 102 -7.32 -19.72 -3.47
C LEU A 102 -8.62 -20.37 -3.97
N ALA A 103 -9.13 -19.91 -5.10
CA ALA A 103 -10.33 -20.48 -5.72
C ALA A 103 -10.16 -21.94 -6.11
N GLN A 104 -9.03 -22.29 -6.72
CA GLN A 104 -8.75 -23.67 -7.17
C GLN A 104 -8.52 -24.65 -6.01
N ARG A 105 -7.91 -24.20 -4.92
CA ARG A 105 -7.58 -25.06 -3.78
C ARG A 105 -8.75 -25.34 -2.86
N GLY A 106 -9.84 -24.57 -2.94
CA GLY A 106 -11.05 -24.78 -2.15
C GLY A 106 -10.88 -24.63 -0.63
N GLY A 107 -9.73 -24.14 -0.17
CA GLY A 107 -9.43 -23.99 1.26
C GLY A 107 -10.01 -22.75 1.93
N CYS A 108 -10.66 -21.89 1.17
CA CYS A 108 -11.22 -20.61 1.63
C CYS A 108 -12.57 -20.41 0.97
N VAL A 109 -13.59 -20.08 1.77
CA VAL A 109 -14.96 -19.83 1.28
C VAL A 109 -15.16 -18.36 0.93
N HIS A 110 -14.57 -17.46 1.71
CA HIS A 110 -14.71 -16.03 1.56
C HIS A 110 -13.35 -15.37 1.32
N VAL A 111 -13.32 -14.43 0.39
CA VAL A 111 -12.16 -13.54 0.16
C VAL A 111 -12.63 -12.11 0.13
N VAL A 112 -11.90 -11.23 0.80
CA VAL A 112 -12.06 -9.78 0.71
C VAL A 112 -10.97 -9.22 -0.20
N ILE A 113 -11.36 -8.46 -1.20
CA ILE A 113 -10.47 -7.71 -2.08
C ILE A 113 -10.46 -6.26 -1.64
N ALA A 114 -9.30 -5.77 -1.22
CA ALA A 114 -9.06 -4.36 -0.94
C ALA A 114 -8.18 -3.76 -2.05
N SER A 115 -8.81 -3.31 -3.10
CA SER A 115 -8.18 -2.72 -4.29
C SER A 115 -9.14 -1.79 -5.02
N ASP A 116 -8.61 -0.87 -5.79
CA ASP A 116 -9.34 0.01 -6.71
C ASP A 116 -9.15 -0.36 -8.20
N ASP A 117 -8.47 -1.46 -8.47
CA ASP A 117 -8.14 -1.87 -9.84
C ASP A 117 -9.28 -2.69 -10.46
N GLU A 118 -10.05 -2.07 -11.37
CA GLU A 118 -11.16 -2.71 -12.07
C GLU A 118 -10.74 -3.93 -12.92
N ARG A 119 -9.46 -4.04 -13.26
CA ARG A 119 -8.94 -5.20 -14.02
C ARG A 119 -9.00 -6.50 -13.21
N LEU A 120 -9.27 -6.44 -11.91
CA LEU A 120 -9.54 -7.61 -11.07
C LEU A 120 -10.90 -8.24 -11.33
N ILE A 121 -11.83 -7.56 -12.02
CA ILE A 121 -13.21 -8.03 -12.21
C ILE A 121 -13.25 -9.41 -12.86
N ALA A 122 -12.44 -9.65 -13.88
CA ALA A 122 -12.41 -10.95 -14.54
C ALA A 122 -11.99 -12.08 -13.59
N ALA A 123 -10.99 -11.86 -12.75
CA ALA A 123 -10.53 -12.83 -11.75
C ALA A 123 -11.57 -13.03 -10.63
N ILE A 124 -12.28 -11.98 -10.25
CA ILE A 124 -13.39 -12.06 -9.29
C ILE A 124 -14.51 -12.93 -9.84
N ASP A 125 -14.90 -12.72 -11.09
CA ASP A 125 -15.96 -13.52 -11.75
C ASP A 125 -15.56 -14.99 -11.83
N GLU A 126 -14.32 -15.30 -12.21
CA GLU A 126 -13.79 -16.67 -12.24
C GLU A 126 -13.82 -17.33 -10.84
N ALA A 127 -13.39 -16.61 -9.81
CA ALA A 127 -13.42 -17.11 -8.44
C ALA A 127 -14.84 -17.39 -7.96
N ARG A 128 -15.80 -16.52 -8.28
CA ARG A 128 -17.21 -16.71 -7.96
C ARG A 128 -17.83 -17.92 -8.69
N LEU A 129 -17.46 -18.14 -9.94
CA LEU A 129 -17.88 -19.32 -10.70
C LEU A 129 -17.39 -20.63 -10.07
N SER A 130 -16.25 -20.61 -9.37
CA SER A 130 -15.75 -21.77 -8.62
C SER A 130 -16.44 -22.00 -7.26
N GLY A 131 -17.40 -21.14 -6.90
CA GLY A 131 -18.15 -21.23 -5.65
C GLY A 131 -17.58 -20.38 -4.49
N MET A 132 -16.50 -19.65 -4.71
CA MET A 132 -15.96 -18.71 -3.75
C MET A 132 -16.83 -17.46 -3.64
N ARG A 133 -16.97 -16.92 -2.44
CA ARG A 133 -17.61 -15.63 -2.20
C ARG A 133 -16.54 -14.54 -2.12
N VAL A 134 -16.63 -13.57 -3.02
CA VAL A 134 -15.65 -12.49 -3.14
C VAL A 134 -16.31 -11.17 -2.76
N HIS A 135 -15.76 -10.53 -1.74
CA HIS A 135 -16.25 -9.25 -1.21
C HIS A 135 -15.27 -8.14 -1.53
N THR A 136 -15.76 -6.92 -1.62
CA THR A 136 -14.92 -5.75 -1.91
C THR A 136 -14.92 -4.80 -0.72
N LEU A 137 -13.73 -4.30 -0.36
CA LEU A 137 -13.56 -3.29 0.68
C LEU A 137 -13.76 -1.90 0.09
N CYS A 138 -14.57 -1.10 0.75
CA CYS A 138 -14.81 0.30 0.42
C CYS A 138 -15.04 1.14 1.68
N ASP A 139 -15.03 2.45 1.52
CA ASP A 139 -15.36 3.36 2.60
C ASP A 139 -16.87 3.72 2.62
N GLU A 140 -17.25 4.57 3.57
CA GLU A 140 -18.63 5.02 3.75
C GLU A 140 -19.22 5.78 2.56
N SER A 141 -18.40 6.30 1.64
CA SER A 141 -18.88 7.01 0.43
C SER A 141 -19.73 6.13 -0.46
N VAL A 142 -19.53 4.81 -0.43
CA VAL A 142 -20.32 3.83 -1.19
C VAL A 142 -21.80 3.80 -0.80
N GLN A 143 -22.17 4.30 0.37
CA GLN A 143 -23.55 4.34 0.84
C GLN A 143 -24.44 5.24 -0.02
N ASN A 144 -23.88 6.33 -0.58
CA ASN A 144 -24.52 7.08 -1.65
C ASN A 144 -23.95 6.63 -3.00
N PHE A 145 -24.44 5.48 -3.48
CA PHE A 145 -23.86 4.82 -4.64
C PHE A 145 -23.99 5.65 -5.94
N ALA A 146 -25.04 6.46 -6.08
CA ALA A 146 -25.22 7.32 -7.25
C ALA A 146 -24.10 8.36 -7.37
N THR A 147 -23.77 9.04 -6.26
CA THR A 147 -22.66 9.99 -6.22
C THR A 147 -21.30 9.28 -6.31
N PHE A 148 -21.16 8.17 -5.59
CA PHE A 148 -19.95 7.34 -5.61
C PHE A 148 -19.61 6.87 -7.04
N SER A 149 -20.59 6.36 -7.79
CA SER A 149 -20.39 5.90 -9.17
C SER A 149 -19.96 7.01 -10.13
N LYS A 150 -20.35 8.25 -9.86
CA LYS A 150 -19.93 9.40 -10.68
C LYS A 150 -18.50 9.82 -10.37
N ASN A 151 -18.12 9.77 -9.09
CA ASN A 151 -16.81 10.21 -8.64
C ASN A 151 -15.72 9.16 -8.88
N GLU A 152 -16.08 7.88 -8.70
CA GLU A 152 -15.18 6.73 -8.77
C GLU A 152 -15.79 5.62 -9.65
N PRO A 153 -15.90 5.83 -10.98
CA PRO A 153 -16.60 4.90 -11.85
C PRO A 153 -15.93 3.52 -11.93
N ASP A 154 -14.61 3.46 -11.92
CA ASP A 154 -13.86 2.21 -12.00
C ASP A 154 -14.01 1.39 -10.71
N LEU A 155 -13.89 2.05 -9.57
CA LEU A 155 -14.12 1.42 -8.28
C LEU A 155 -15.57 0.98 -8.11
N ALA A 156 -16.53 1.74 -8.63
CA ALA A 156 -17.94 1.37 -8.62
C ALA A 156 -18.20 0.08 -9.41
N ARG A 157 -17.54 -0.10 -10.54
CA ARG A 157 -17.63 -1.35 -11.33
C ARG A 157 -17.04 -2.53 -10.54
N LEU A 158 -15.88 -2.34 -9.92
CA LEU A 158 -15.26 -3.36 -9.09
C LEU A 158 -16.16 -3.76 -7.91
N VAL A 159 -16.72 -2.78 -7.21
CA VAL A 159 -17.62 -3.01 -6.07
C VAL A 159 -18.88 -3.78 -6.48
N ARG A 160 -19.41 -3.52 -7.67
CA ARG A 160 -20.56 -4.28 -8.20
C ARG A 160 -20.22 -5.72 -8.57
N ALA A 161 -18.99 -6.01 -8.90
CA ALA A 161 -18.56 -7.36 -9.26
C ALA A 161 -18.50 -8.31 -8.04
N GLY A 162 -18.37 -7.76 -6.83
CA GLY A 162 -18.32 -8.54 -5.60
C GLY A 162 -19.68 -8.98 -5.08
N ASP A 163 -19.67 -9.96 -4.15
CA ASP A 163 -20.88 -10.47 -3.49
C ASP A 163 -21.40 -9.51 -2.43
N ARG A 164 -20.50 -8.97 -1.60
CA ARG A 164 -20.82 -8.02 -0.53
C ARG A 164 -19.84 -6.86 -0.52
N ARG A 165 -20.31 -5.72 -0.02
CA ARG A 165 -19.50 -4.54 0.24
C ARG A 165 -19.11 -4.53 1.70
N ILE A 166 -17.82 -4.61 1.97
CA ILE A 166 -17.29 -4.47 3.33
C ILE A 166 -16.96 -2.99 3.50
N ILE A 167 -17.81 -2.30 4.28
CA ILE A 167 -17.68 -0.85 4.48
C ILE A 167 -16.87 -0.60 5.75
N VAL A 168 -15.79 0.14 5.61
CA VAL A 168 -14.94 0.58 6.71
C VAL A 168 -14.89 2.11 6.71
N ALA A 169 -15.14 2.73 7.86
CA ALA A 169 -15.04 4.17 7.96
C ALA A 169 -13.60 4.65 7.77
N ARG A 170 -13.41 5.70 6.97
CA ARG A 170 -12.08 6.30 6.74
C ARG A 170 -11.40 6.69 8.05
N GLY A 171 -12.15 7.19 9.03
CA GLY A 171 -11.63 7.52 10.35
C GLY A 171 -11.03 6.33 11.08
N GLU A 172 -11.61 5.14 10.98
CA GLU A 172 -11.08 3.90 11.56
C GLU A 172 -9.78 3.48 10.85
N LEU A 173 -9.72 3.60 9.53
CA LEU A 173 -8.50 3.33 8.76
C LEU A 173 -7.38 4.32 9.10
N THR A 174 -7.71 5.59 9.27
CA THR A 174 -6.75 6.63 9.69
C THR A 174 -6.19 6.33 11.08
N GLN A 175 -7.02 5.89 12.02
CA GLN A 175 -6.59 5.46 13.36
C GLN A 175 -5.72 4.22 13.29
N ALA A 176 -6.07 3.22 12.49
CA ALA A 176 -5.28 2.02 12.27
C ALA A 176 -3.89 2.35 11.70
N ALA A 177 -3.80 3.29 10.76
CA ALA A 177 -2.53 3.77 10.24
C ALA A 177 -1.68 4.48 11.31
N SER A 178 -2.33 5.18 12.25
CA SER A 178 -1.65 5.91 13.33
C SER A 178 -1.26 5.03 14.52
N ALA A 179 -1.95 3.92 14.77
CA ALA A 179 -1.70 3.02 15.89
C ALA A 179 -0.32 2.36 15.86
N GLY A 180 0.34 2.31 14.69
CA GLY A 180 1.73 1.85 14.54
C GLY A 180 2.77 2.84 15.04
N ALA A 181 2.43 4.12 15.15
CA ALA A 181 3.36 5.18 15.54
C ALA A 181 3.79 5.12 17.02
N GLY A 182 3.09 4.36 17.86
CA GLY A 182 3.38 4.28 19.30
C GLY A 182 4.23 3.08 19.76
N LYS A 183 4.43 2.07 18.90
CA LYS A 183 5.19 0.86 19.23
C LYS A 183 6.34 0.52 18.27
N ALA A 184 6.31 0.99 17.05
CA ALA A 184 7.47 1.00 16.18
C ALA A 184 8.32 2.23 16.55
N GLY A 185 8.96 2.16 17.70
CA GLY A 185 9.81 3.25 18.16
C GLY A 185 10.83 3.62 17.08
N ALA A 186 11.31 4.83 17.08
CA ALA A 186 12.43 5.39 16.31
C ALA A 186 12.41 5.22 14.78
N ASP A 187 11.87 4.12 14.23
CA ASP A 187 11.98 3.78 12.81
C ASP A 187 10.92 4.46 11.93
N THR A 188 9.80 4.90 12.49
CA THR A 188 8.70 5.62 11.78
C THR A 188 8.63 7.10 12.13
N LEU A 189 9.49 7.59 13.03
CA LEU A 189 9.62 9.01 13.33
C LEU A 189 10.10 9.77 12.10
N ALA A 190 9.63 11.02 11.96
CA ALA A 190 10.22 11.92 10.97
C ALA A 190 11.74 11.93 11.15
N PRO A 191 12.52 11.91 10.05
CA PRO A 191 13.97 11.96 10.13
C PRO A 191 14.43 13.15 10.98
N SER A 192 15.53 12.98 11.73
CA SER A 192 16.17 14.09 12.42
C SER A 192 16.59 15.17 11.41
N ILE A 193 16.83 16.39 11.87
CA ILE A 193 17.28 17.50 11.02
C ILE A 193 18.57 17.11 10.28
N ASP A 194 19.51 16.48 10.97
CA ASP A 194 20.78 16.04 10.39
C ASP A 194 20.59 14.92 9.36
N ALA A 195 19.75 13.94 9.65
CA ALA A 195 19.43 12.88 8.71
C ALA A 195 18.68 13.41 7.48
N SER A 196 17.77 14.37 7.67
CA SER A 196 17.06 15.03 6.56
C SER A 196 18.02 15.77 5.65
N LYS A 197 18.98 16.48 6.22
CA LYS A 197 20.04 17.16 5.45
C LYS A 197 20.88 16.16 4.66
N THR A 198 21.30 15.08 5.29
CA THR A 198 22.06 14.01 4.62
C THR A 198 21.25 13.40 3.46
N MET A 199 19.96 13.15 3.62
CA MET A 199 19.11 12.65 2.54
C MET A 199 19.00 13.63 1.39
N GLN A 200 18.94 14.94 1.65
CA GLN A 200 18.97 15.98 0.62
C GLN A 200 20.30 15.97 -0.15
N GLU A 201 21.41 15.88 0.55
CA GLU A 201 22.74 15.83 -0.05
C GLU A 201 22.92 14.57 -0.92
N VAL A 202 22.44 13.42 -0.45
CA VAL A 202 22.48 12.16 -1.21
C VAL A 202 21.65 12.23 -2.49
N ALA A 203 20.42 12.73 -2.39
CA ALA A 203 19.53 12.89 -3.54
C ALA A 203 20.13 13.86 -4.58
N GLN A 204 20.63 14.99 -4.12
CA GLN A 204 21.26 15.99 -4.99
C GLN A 204 22.52 15.45 -5.67
N ALA A 205 23.40 14.78 -4.93
CA ALA A 205 24.61 14.17 -5.47
C ALA A 205 24.31 13.11 -6.52
N TRP A 206 23.26 12.31 -6.31
CA TRP A 206 22.77 11.36 -7.29
C TRP A 206 22.29 12.07 -8.56
N TRP A 207 21.45 13.10 -8.43
CA TRP A 207 20.92 13.85 -9.55
C TRP A 207 22.02 14.55 -10.36
N ASP A 208 23.03 15.09 -9.68
CA ASP A 208 24.17 15.75 -10.33
C ASP A 208 25.05 14.77 -11.14
N LYS A 209 25.06 13.50 -10.75
CA LYS A 209 25.78 12.43 -11.47
C LYS A 209 25.03 11.90 -12.68
N CYS A 210 23.71 12.08 -12.74
CA CYS A 210 22.92 11.67 -13.89
C CYS A 210 23.30 12.50 -15.11
N ASP A 211 23.59 11.84 -16.23
CA ASP A 211 23.81 12.55 -17.49
C ASP A 211 22.49 13.07 -18.10
N SER A 212 22.57 13.83 -19.19
CA SER A 212 21.39 14.43 -19.81
C SER A 212 20.42 13.38 -20.35
N HIS A 213 20.90 12.26 -20.85
CA HIS A 213 20.08 11.17 -21.37
C HIS A 213 19.31 10.48 -20.23
N GLU A 214 20.01 10.13 -19.15
CA GLU A 214 19.39 9.56 -17.96
C GLU A 214 18.34 10.48 -17.34
N ARG A 215 18.62 11.78 -17.28
CA ARG A 215 17.65 12.78 -16.79
C ARG A 215 16.40 12.86 -17.66
N ASP A 216 16.56 12.82 -18.97
CA ASP A 216 15.45 12.88 -19.90
C ASP A 216 14.59 11.62 -19.81
N ASP A 217 15.19 10.44 -19.72
CA ASP A 217 14.47 9.17 -19.50
C ASP A 217 13.69 9.19 -18.18
N LEU A 218 14.28 9.68 -17.11
CA LEU A 218 13.63 9.80 -15.81
C LEU A 218 12.45 10.80 -15.85
N ARG A 219 12.63 11.94 -16.52
CA ARG A 219 11.55 12.93 -16.70
C ARG A 219 10.38 12.41 -17.52
N GLU A 220 10.63 11.49 -18.44
CA GLU A 220 9.59 10.86 -19.23
C GLU A 220 8.85 9.77 -18.43
N THR A 221 9.57 8.97 -17.65
CA THR A 221 9.02 7.78 -16.99
C THR A 221 8.46 8.03 -15.61
N VAL A 222 9.13 8.83 -14.78
CA VAL A 222 8.77 9.05 -13.36
C VAL A 222 7.42 9.73 -13.16
N PRO A 223 6.98 10.72 -13.97
CA PRO A 223 5.65 11.34 -13.79
C PRO A 223 4.50 10.34 -13.91
N HIS A 224 4.67 9.30 -14.73
CA HIS A 224 3.65 8.28 -15.00
C HIS A 224 3.78 7.05 -14.10
N ALA A 225 4.80 7.03 -13.25
CA ALA A 225 5.10 5.91 -12.37
C ALA A 225 4.80 6.25 -10.92
N ARG A 226 4.49 5.22 -10.13
CA ARG A 226 4.24 5.35 -8.69
C ARG A 226 5.50 5.50 -7.85
N GLY A 227 6.67 5.22 -8.43
CA GLY A 227 7.94 5.24 -7.74
C GLY A 227 9.10 5.51 -8.67
N LEU A 228 10.31 5.35 -8.14
CA LEU A 228 11.54 5.42 -8.91
C LEU A 228 11.86 4.06 -9.54
N PRO A 229 12.65 4.03 -10.64
CA PRO A 229 13.19 2.78 -11.17
C PRO A 229 13.89 1.97 -10.07
N GLN A 230 13.78 0.64 -10.14
CA GLN A 230 14.31 -0.24 -9.09
C GLN A 230 15.83 -0.10 -8.91
N ASP A 231 16.55 0.10 -10.00
CA ASP A 231 18.01 0.35 -10.01
C ASP A 231 18.35 1.68 -9.35
N VAL A 232 17.61 2.73 -9.66
CA VAL A 232 17.72 4.06 -9.04
C VAL A 232 17.40 4.00 -7.56
N ASP A 233 16.30 3.37 -7.19
CA ASP A 233 15.89 3.19 -5.78
C ASP A 233 16.98 2.48 -4.97
N ARG A 234 17.52 1.39 -5.51
CA ARG A 234 18.60 0.63 -4.88
C ARG A 234 19.87 1.47 -4.71
N THR A 235 20.25 2.22 -5.73
CA THR A 235 21.42 3.10 -5.70
C THR A 235 21.29 4.19 -4.65
N LEU A 236 20.13 4.85 -4.60
CA LEU A 236 19.82 5.90 -3.61
C LEU A 236 19.84 5.36 -2.19
N LEU A 237 19.15 4.24 -1.93
CA LEU A 237 19.09 3.66 -0.59
C LEU A 237 20.45 3.17 -0.10
N SER A 238 21.27 2.62 -1.01
CA SER A 238 22.67 2.24 -0.71
C SER A 238 23.51 3.46 -0.35
N ALA A 239 23.44 4.53 -1.14
CA ALA A 239 24.17 5.75 -0.88
C ALA A 239 23.76 6.40 0.46
N GLY A 240 22.48 6.46 0.76
CA GLY A 240 21.98 6.98 2.03
C GLY A 240 22.46 6.17 3.24
N ARG A 241 22.44 4.85 3.13
CA ARG A 241 22.97 3.95 4.17
C ARG A 241 24.47 4.16 4.38
N ASP A 242 25.23 4.30 3.32
CA ASP A 242 26.68 4.47 3.40
C ASP A 242 27.03 5.82 4.05
N GLU A 243 26.31 6.89 3.72
CA GLU A 243 26.52 8.22 4.34
C GLU A 243 26.18 8.25 5.82
N LEU A 244 25.13 7.57 6.24
CA LEU A 244 24.75 7.48 7.66
C LEU A 244 25.52 6.39 8.42
N ASN A 245 26.25 5.54 7.71
CA ASN A 245 26.96 4.36 8.24
C ASN A 245 26.07 3.46 9.10
N ARG A 246 24.80 3.34 8.73
CA ARG A 246 23.79 2.49 9.36
C ARG A 246 22.62 2.24 8.41
N PRO A 247 21.76 1.23 8.70
CA PRO A 247 20.52 1.06 7.94
C PRO A 247 19.64 2.33 8.01
N LEU A 248 18.97 2.64 6.91
CA LEU A 248 18.02 3.74 6.87
C LEU A 248 16.73 3.37 7.59
N THR A 249 16.20 4.30 8.35
CA THR A 249 14.85 4.20 8.90
C THR A 249 13.80 4.26 7.79
N THR A 250 12.60 3.83 8.06
CA THR A 250 11.48 3.92 7.10
C THR A 250 11.21 5.38 6.69
N GLY A 251 11.23 6.30 7.66
CA GLY A 251 11.07 7.73 7.39
C GLY A 251 12.17 8.30 6.48
N GLU A 252 13.42 7.90 6.70
CA GLU A 252 14.57 8.31 5.87
C GLU A 252 14.46 7.76 4.44
N ARG A 253 14.05 6.50 4.27
CA ARG A 253 13.79 5.91 2.95
C ARG A 253 12.71 6.67 2.18
N HIS A 254 11.60 6.98 2.84
CA HIS A 254 10.52 7.76 2.22
C HIS A 254 10.96 9.16 1.83
N LEU A 255 11.68 9.84 2.72
CA LEU A 255 12.21 11.18 2.43
C LEU A 255 13.17 11.17 1.24
N LEU A 256 14.11 10.21 1.20
CA LEU A 256 15.08 10.10 0.11
C LEU A 256 14.40 9.87 -1.24
N ARG A 257 13.42 8.97 -1.30
CA ARG A 257 12.62 8.71 -2.50
C ARG A 257 11.84 9.95 -2.94
N LYS A 258 11.22 10.64 -1.99
CA LYS A 258 10.48 11.87 -2.28
C LYS A 258 11.40 12.95 -2.85
N LEU A 259 12.54 13.19 -2.22
CA LEU A 259 13.51 14.19 -2.67
C LEU A 259 14.05 13.88 -4.08
N ALA A 260 14.38 12.62 -4.35
CA ALA A 260 14.83 12.20 -5.67
C ALA A 260 13.73 12.39 -6.73
N ARG A 261 12.49 12.05 -6.43
CA ARG A 261 11.35 12.26 -7.31
C ARG A 261 11.12 13.75 -7.58
N ASP A 262 11.17 14.58 -6.55
CA ASP A 262 10.98 16.03 -6.67
C ASP A 262 12.07 16.65 -7.57
N LEU A 263 13.32 16.20 -7.48
CA LEU A 263 14.40 16.61 -8.37
C LEU A 263 14.15 16.24 -9.83
N VAL A 264 13.67 15.03 -10.09
CA VAL A 264 13.32 14.58 -11.45
C VAL A 264 12.19 15.43 -12.04
N LEU A 265 11.16 15.71 -11.24
CA LEU A 265 9.99 16.48 -11.68
C LEU A 265 10.26 17.97 -11.78
N GLY A 266 11.38 18.46 -11.26
CA GLY A 266 11.76 19.88 -11.31
C GLY A 266 10.90 20.74 -10.38
N ASP A 267 10.58 20.28 -9.18
CA ASP A 267 9.78 21.00 -8.19
C ASP A 267 10.46 22.33 -7.82
N PRO A 268 9.79 23.50 -8.00
CA PRO A 268 10.38 24.82 -7.76
C PRO A 268 10.79 25.05 -6.30
N ASP A 269 10.21 24.34 -5.34
CA ASP A 269 10.56 24.49 -3.92
C ASP A 269 11.94 23.90 -3.57
N VAL A 270 12.46 22.95 -4.36
CA VAL A 270 13.78 22.39 -4.19
C VAL A 270 14.86 23.27 -4.83
N ALA A 271 14.53 23.97 -5.92
CA ALA A 271 15.43 24.90 -6.59
C ALA A 271 15.68 26.20 -5.78
N ALA A 272 14.75 26.60 -4.93
CA ALA A 272 14.84 27.82 -4.11
C ALA A 272 15.81 27.67 -2.92
N GLY A 273 16.14 26.46 -2.50
CA GLY A 273 17.10 26.19 -1.41
C GLY A 273 18.58 26.39 -1.77
N VAL A 274 18.92 26.52 -3.05
CA VAL A 274 20.31 26.61 -3.53
C VAL A 274 20.78 28.04 -3.76
N THR A 275 19.89 29.03 -3.79
CA THR A 275 20.24 30.43 -4.14
C THR A 275 20.29 31.39 -2.96
N ALA A 276 20.17 30.95 -1.72
CA ALA A 276 20.25 31.83 -0.54
C ALA A 276 21.65 31.91 0.10
N GLY A 277 22.71 31.62 -0.64
CA GLY A 277 24.07 31.66 -0.13
C GLY A 277 25.07 32.30 -1.09
N GLY A 278 24.95 33.59 -1.37
CA GLY A 278 25.98 34.23 -2.16
C GLY A 278 25.62 35.59 -2.72
N GLN A 279 25.49 36.60 -1.88
CA GLN A 279 25.83 37.97 -2.23
C GLN A 279 26.38 38.68 -0.99
N SER A 280 27.69 38.60 -0.85
CA SER A 280 28.48 39.57 -0.12
C SER A 280 28.61 40.79 -1.03
N THR A 281 28.04 41.88 -0.65
CA THR A 281 28.34 43.19 -1.25
C THR A 281 29.50 43.80 -0.49
N ASP A 282 30.66 43.84 -1.15
CA ASP A 282 31.65 44.87 -0.91
C ASP A 282 31.17 46.15 -1.59
N ASP A 283 31.04 47.18 -0.77
CA ASP A 283 31.44 48.58 -1.03
C ASP A 283 31.53 49.30 0.32
#